data_7b47e2079c6c43e5418605450eed6a3a
#
_entry.id   7b47e2079c6c43e5418605450eed6a3a
#
_cell.length_a   1.000
_cell.length_b   1.000
_cell.length_c   1.000
_cell.angle_alpha   90.00
_cell.angle_beta   90.00
_cell.angle_gamma   90.00
#
_symmetry.space_group_name_H-M   'P 1'
#
loop_
_entity.id
_entity.type
_entity.pdbx_description
1 polymer ?
#
loop_
_entity_poly.entity_id
_entity_poly.type
_entity_poly.pdbx_seq_one_letter_code
_entity_poly.pdbx_strand_id
1 'polypeptide(L)'
;MNFKALTIGLAVATATTFAMAKPVAYQIDPTHTATVFTWSHFGFSTPSANFSDIQGVINVDNAKPANSSVNVTIPLSSLNTNVKALDEHLQAADFFDAAKYPKITFKSTKVQAVGANKYKITGDLTIKNV
;
A
#
# COMPACT_ATOMS: atom_id res chain seq x y z
N MET A 1 -18.91 -9.45 76.86
CA MET A 1 -19.20 -8.59 75.69
C MET A 1 -18.11 -8.85 74.65
N ASN A 2 -18.41 -9.62 73.57
CA ASN A 2 -17.44 -10.00 72.54
C ASN A 2 -17.63 -9.09 71.31
N PHE A 3 -16.68 -8.18 71.03
CA PHE A 3 -16.67 -7.38 69.81
C PHE A 3 -15.99 -8.21 68.71
N LYS A 4 -16.78 -8.64 67.70
CA LYS A 4 -16.28 -9.20 66.45
C LYS A 4 -15.90 -8.02 65.53
N ALA A 5 -14.61 -7.86 65.27
CA ALA A 5 -14.13 -6.92 64.27
C ALA A 5 -14.43 -7.46 62.86
N LEU A 6 -15.22 -6.71 62.08
CA LEU A 6 -15.51 -7.00 60.65
C LEU A 6 -14.47 -6.31 59.79
N THR A 7 -13.54 -7.06 59.21
CA THR A 7 -12.56 -6.55 58.29
C THR A 7 -13.17 -6.52 56.87
N ILE A 8 -13.49 -5.35 56.36
CA ILE A 8 -13.91 -5.16 54.95
C ILE A 8 -12.66 -5.03 54.08
N GLY A 9 -12.37 -6.07 53.32
CA GLY A 9 -11.32 -6.05 52.33
C GLY A 9 -11.77 -5.28 51.07
N LEU A 10 -11.17 -4.12 50.82
CA LEU A 10 -11.36 -3.32 49.60
C LEU A 10 -10.53 -3.93 48.45
N ALA A 11 -11.16 -4.68 47.54
CA ALA A 11 -10.55 -5.17 46.34
C ALA A 11 -10.46 -4.02 45.31
N VAL A 12 -9.26 -3.45 45.13
CA VAL A 12 -8.98 -2.47 44.05
C VAL A 12 -8.78 -3.22 42.76
N ALA A 13 -9.76 -3.24 41.87
CA ALA A 13 -9.62 -3.75 40.51
C ALA A 13 -8.88 -2.71 39.66
N THR A 14 -7.57 -2.94 39.40
CA THR A 14 -6.80 -2.15 38.47
C THR A 14 -7.20 -2.53 37.04
N ALA A 15 -8.02 -1.70 36.39
CA ALA A 15 -8.33 -1.82 34.97
C ALA A 15 -7.06 -1.40 34.18
N THR A 16 -6.31 -2.37 33.67
CA THR A 16 -5.23 -2.12 32.72
C THR A 16 -5.83 -1.74 31.37
N THR A 17 -5.84 -0.46 31.04
CA THR A 17 -6.17 0.02 29.69
C THR A 17 -5.03 -0.36 28.76
N PHE A 18 -5.23 -1.37 27.90
CA PHE A 18 -4.33 -1.66 26.80
C PHE A 18 -4.45 -0.51 25.78
N ALA A 19 -3.47 0.37 25.75
CA ALA A 19 -3.34 1.34 24.67
C ALA A 19 -3.10 0.57 23.36
N MET A 20 -4.10 0.49 22.49
CA MET A 20 -3.95 -0.06 21.14
C MET A 20 -3.05 0.89 20.37
N ALA A 21 -1.87 0.43 19.97
CA ALA A 21 -1.01 1.16 19.07
C ALA A 21 -1.78 1.42 17.78
N LYS A 22 -1.86 2.69 17.36
CA LYS A 22 -2.49 3.05 16.09
C LYS A 22 -1.50 2.79 14.95
N PRO A 23 -2.00 2.41 13.75
CA PRO A 23 -1.14 2.33 12.57
C PRO A 23 -0.40 3.64 12.33
N VAL A 24 0.87 3.56 11.96
CA VAL A 24 1.69 4.71 11.56
C VAL A 24 1.58 4.88 10.05
N ALA A 25 1.25 6.11 9.62
CA ALA A 25 1.14 6.44 8.19
C ALA A 25 2.50 6.90 7.64
N TYR A 26 2.91 6.29 6.53
CA TYR A 26 4.08 6.65 5.74
C TYR A 26 3.62 7.14 4.37
N GLN A 27 4.06 8.32 3.97
CA GLN A 27 3.87 8.82 2.61
C GLN A 27 4.93 8.20 1.71
N ILE A 28 4.54 7.77 0.52
CA ILE A 28 5.49 7.36 -0.51
C ILE A 28 6.21 8.62 -1.01
N ASP A 29 7.53 8.57 -1.07
CA ASP A 29 8.34 9.62 -1.68
C ASP A 29 8.42 9.39 -3.20
N PRO A 30 7.72 10.19 -4.02
CA PRO A 30 7.71 9.98 -5.46
C PRO A 30 9.07 10.25 -6.12
N THR A 31 9.96 10.99 -5.45
CA THR A 31 11.29 11.30 -5.99
C THR A 31 12.28 10.13 -5.89
N HIS A 32 11.99 9.17 -5.01
CA HIS A 32 12.82 7.98 -4.78
C HIS A 32 12.06 6.66 -5.00
N THR A 33 10.91 6.72 -5.68
CA THR A 33 10.06 5.55 -5.93
C THR A 33 9.74 5.44 -7.41
N ALA A 34 9.97 4.27 -7.99
CA ALA A 34 9.61 3.98 -9.37
C ALA A 34 9.06 2.56 -9.50
N THR A 35 8.21 2.35 -10.51
CA THR A 35 7.76 1.02 -10.94
C THR A 35 8.34 0.74 -12.30
N VAL A 36 9.04 -0.38 -12.46
CA VAL A 36 9.61 -0.82 -13.72
C VAL A 36 8.83 -2.04 -14.21
N PHE A 37 8.53 -2.06 -15.50
CA PHE A 37 7.95 -3.22 -16.16
C PHE A 37 8.71 -3.54 -17.46
N THR A 38 8.61 -4.77 -17.90
CA THR A 38 9.26 -5.26 -19.10
C THR A 38 8.28 -6.05 -19.95
N TRP A 39 8.55 -6.15 -21.25
CA TRP A 39 7.76 -6.99 -22.16
C TRP A 39 8.65 -7.69 -23.18
N SER A 40 8.15 -8.78 -23.74
CA SER A 40 8.82 -9.44 -24.85
C SER A 40 8.49 -8.72 -26.16
N HIS A 41 9.50 -8.29 -26.89
CA HIS A 41 9.34 -7.72 -28.21
C HIS A 41 9.67 -8.76 -29.26
N PHE A 42 8.64 -9.46 -29.75
CA PHE A 42 8.71 -10.55 -30.74
C PHE A 42 9.69 -11.70 -30.40
N GLY A 43 10.05 -11.87 -29.12
CA GLY A 43 11.03 -12.86 -28.69
C GLY A 43 12.49 -12.47 -28.93
N PHE A 44 12.77 -11.33 -29.59
CA PHE A 44 14.14 -10.88 -29.90
C PHE A 44 14.75 -10.03 -28.79
N SER A 45 13.97 -9.28 -28.04
CA SER A 45 14.46 -8.41 -26.98
C SER A 45 13.44 -8.28 -25.86
N THR A 46 13.89 -7.75 -24.71
CA THR A 46 13.06 -7.47 -23.54
C THR A 46 13.21 -5.99 -23.17
N PRO A 47 12.49 -5.09 -23.84
CA PRO A 47 12.46 -3.69 -23.49
C PRO A 47 11.91 -3.47 -22.10
N SER A 48 12.23 -2.34 -21.49
CA SER A 48 11.71 -1.90 -20.20
C SER A 48 11.14 -0.48 -20.28
N ALA A 49 10.18 -0.21 -19.43
CA ALA A 49 9.68 1.13 -19.17
C ALA A 49 9.45 1.31 -17.67
N ASN A 50 9.25 2.54 -17.24
CA ASN A 50 8.95 2.85 -15.85
C ASN A 50 7.82 3.87 -15.74
N PHE A 51 7.23 3.90 -14.54
CA PHE A 51 6.46 5.03 -14.04
C PHE A 51 7.29 5.68 -12.94
N SER A 52 7.54 6.98 -13.05
CA SER A 52 8.44 7.73 -12.16
C SER A 52 7.72 8.52 -11.07
N ASP A 53 6.40 8.64 -11.13
CA ASP A 53 5.58 9.35 -10.14
C ASP A 53 4.65 8.35 -9.43
N ILE A 54 5.12 7.77 -8.33
CA ILE A 54 4.36 6.85 -7.50
C ILE A 54 3.91 7.58 -6.25
N GLN A 55 2.62 7.78 -6.10
CA GLN A 55 2.03 8.47 -4.96
C GLN A 55 1.25 7.49 -4.09
N GLY A 56 1.15 7.77 -2.78
CA GLY A 56 0.34 6.95 -1.92
C GLY A 56 0.72 6.96 -0.46
N VAL A 57 -0.02 6.15 0.31
CA VAL A 57 0.14 6.01 1.76
C VAL A 57 0.23 4.55 2.12
N ILE A 58 1.20 4.23 2.97
CA ILE A 58 1.35 2.93 3.62
C ILE A 58 1.08 3.12 5.10
N ASN A 59 0.02 2.54 5.62
CA ASN A 59 -0.26 2.49 7.06
C ASN A 59 0.29 1.18 7.62
N VAL A 60 1.15 1.26 8.62
CA VAL A 60 1.80 0.08 9.22
C VAL A 60 1.38 -0.07 10.67
N ASP A 61 0.79 -1.20 11.01
CA ASP A 61 0.55 -1.65 12.37
C ASP A 61 1.48 -2.82 12.69
N ASN A 62 2.57 -2.54 13.39
CA ASN A 62 3.56 -3.55 13.74
C ASN A 62 3.04 -4.58 14.75
N ALA A 63 2.06 -4.21 15.59
CA ALA A 63 1.47 -5.09 16.58
C ALA A 63 0.42 -6.02 15.96
N LYS A 64 -0.32 -5.52 14.95
CA LYS A 64 -1.37 -6.26 14.23
C LYS A 64 -1.24 -5.99 12.73
N PRO A 65 -0.35 -6.68 12.02
CA PRO A 65 -0.11 -6.45 10.58
C PRO A 65 -1.37 -6.50 9.70
N ALA A 66 -2.40 -7.24 10.12
CA ALA A 66 -3.68 -7.28 9.42
C ALA A 66 -4.43 -5.92 9.38
N ASN A 67 -4.10 -4.99 10.28
CA ASN A 67 -4.64 -3.62 10.29
C ASN A 67 -3.85 -2.66 9.36
N SER A 68 -2.74 -3.13 8.79
CA SER A 68 -1.94 -2.36 7.84
C SER A 68 -2.67 -2.21 6.51
N SER A 69 -2.35 -1.14 5.77
CA SER A 69 -2.92 -0.92 4.44
C SER A 69 -1.93 -0.23 3.51
N VAL A 70 -2.12 -0.46 2.21
CA VAL A 70 -1.35 0.18 1.14
C VAL A 70 -2.32 0.74 0.12
N ASN A 71 -2.20 2.04 -0.17
CA ASN A 71 -2.96 2.71 -1.21
C ASN A 71 -1.97 3.45 -2.10
N VAL A 72 -1.96 3.13 -3.39
CA VAL A 72 -1.04 3.67 -4.38
C VAL A 72 -1.81 4.24 -5.55
N THR A 73 -1.32 5.34 -6.08
CA THR A 73 -1.78 5.96 -7.33
C THR A 73 -0.57 6.24 -8.20
N ILE A 74 -0.66 5.88 -9.47
CA ILE A 74 0.37 6.06 -10.49
C ILE A 74 -0.23 6.85 -11.63
N PRO A 75 0.11 8.14 -11.81
CA PRO A 75 -0.31 8.91 -12.97
C PRO A 75 0.26 8.31 -14.27
N LEU A 76 -0.57 8.08 -15.28
CA LEU A 76 -0.10 7.59 -16.58
C LEU A 76 0.78 8.59 -17.31
N SER A 77 0.72 9.89 -16.97
CA SER A 77 1.64 10.91 -17.45
C SER A 77 3.10 10.70 -17.03
N SER A 78 3.35 9.84 -16.04
CA SER A 78 4.70 9.50 -15.56
C SER A 78 5.32 8.31 -16.30
N LEU A 79 4.63 7.75 -17.30
CA LEU A 79 5.16 6.69 -18.16
C LEU A 79 6.39 7.17 -18.92
N ASN A 80 7.44 6.39 -18.91
CA ASN A 80 8.68 6.65 -19.64
C ASN A 80 9.26 5.35 -20.17
N THR A 81 9.30 5.23 -21.50
CA THR A 81 9.97 4.14 -22.23
C THR A 81 11.33 4.56 -22.79
N ASN A 82 11.77 5.79 -22.53
CA ASN A 82 12.90 6.46 -23.17
C ASN A 82 12.70 6.71 -24.69
N VAL A 83 11.50 6.49 -25.23
CA VAL A 83 11.12 6.75 -26.62
C VAL A 83 9.81 7.52 -26.63
N LYS A 84 9.87 8.84 -26.86
CA LYS A 84 8.71 9.73 -26.77
C LYS A 84 7.52 9.25 -27.62
N ALA A 85 7.74 8.82 -28.84
CA ALA A 85 6.68 8.32 -29.72
C ALA A 85 6.00 7.06 -29.15
N LEU A 86 6.75 6.21 -28.43
CA LEU A 86 6.17 5.04 -27.77
C LEU A 86 5.39 5.43 -26.52
N ASP A 87 5.86 6.44 -25.75
CA ASP A 87 5.12 6.96 -24.59
C ASP A 87 3.76 7.52 -25.03
N GLU A 88 3.72 8.30 -26.09
CA GLU A 88 2.49 8.85 -26.69
C GLU A 88 1.56 7.73 -27.18
N HIS A 89 2.11 6.72 -27.85
CA HIS A 89 1.35 5.58 -28.36
C HIS A 89 0.75 4.73 -27.23
N LEU A 90 1.51 4.44 -26.18
CA LEU A 90 1.01 3.68 -25.05
C LEU A 90 -0.07 4.43 -24.24
N GLN A 91 -0.08 5.77 -24.27
CA GLN A 91 -1.12 6.56 -23.63
C GLN A 91 -2.39 6.72 -24.49
N ALA A 92 -2.36 6.31 -25.75
CA ALA A 92 -3.51 6.39 -26.66
C ALA A 92 -4.65 5.43 -26.28
N ALA A 93 -5.80 5.61 -26.92
CA ALA A 93 -7.05 4.90 -26.58
C ALA A 93 -7.00 3.37 -26.76
N ASP A 94 -6.20 2.88 -27.68
CA ASP A 94 -5.97 1.45 -27.96
C ASP A 94 -5.09 0.76 -26.90
N PHE A 95 -4.36 1.54 -26.09
CA PHE A 95 -3.57 1.03 -24.95
C PHE A 95 -4.14 1.51 -23.61
N PHE A 96 -3.45 2.40 -22.90
CA PHE A 96 -3.87 2.85 -21.57
C PHE A 96 -5.06 3.80 -21.58
N ASP A 97 -5.32 4.49 -22.70
CA ASP A 97 -6.38 5.49 -22.82
C ASP A 97 -6.31 6.56 -21.72
N ALA A 98 -5.11 7.17 -21.60
CA ALA A 98 -4.79 8.07 -20.49
C ALA A 98 -5.69 9.29 -20.41
N ALA A 99 -6.29 9.71 -21.55
CA ALA A 99 -7.26 10.80 -21.60
C ALA A 99 -8.52 10.49 -20.80
N LYS A 100 -8.97 9.23 -20.82
CA LYS A 100 -10.15 8.77 -20.10
C LYS A 100 -9.81 8.17 -18.74
N TYR A 101 -8.67 7.51 -18.61
CA TYR A 101 -8.21 6.80 -17.43
C TYR A 101 -6.81 7.28 -17.02
N PRO A 102 -6.68 8.47 -16.42
CA PRO A 102 -5.39 9.15 -16.25
C PRO A 102 -4.46 8.50 -15.22
N LYS A 103 -4.91 7.46 -14.53
CA LYS A 103 -4.15 6.84 -13.42
C LYS A 103 -4.39 5.34 -13.31
N ILE A 104 -3.36 4.66 -12.81
CA ILE A 104 -3.42 3.30 -12.27
C ILE A 104 -3.55 3.43 -10.75
N THR A 105 -4.33 2.55 -10.11
CA THR A 105 -4.46 2.52 -8.65
C THR A 105 -4.28 1.11 -8.11
N PHE A 106 -3.71 1.03 -6.91
CA PHE A 106 -3.68 -0.20 -6.12
C PHE A 106 -4.21 0.09 -4.71
N LYS A 107 -5.13 -0.76 -4.25
CA LYS A 107 -5.67 -0.69 -2.89
C LYS A 107 -5.59 -2.06 -2.24
N SER A 108 -4.85 -2.16 -1.13
CA SER A 108 -4.75 -3.43 -0.41
C SER A 108 -6.09 -3.84 0.19
N THR A 109 -6.41 -5.13 0.07
CA THR A 109 -7.56 -5.78 0.72
C THR A 109 -7.12 -6.68 1.87
N LYS A 110 -5.83 -7.08 1.91
CA LYS A 110 -5.27 -7.93 2.96
C LYS A 110 -3.77 -7.71 3.10
N VAL A 111 -3.30 -7.63 4.35
CA VAL A 111 -1.88 -7.61 4.70
C VAL A 111 -1.60 -8.75 5.69
N GLN A 112 -0.57 -9.54 5.42
CA GLN A 112 -0.17 -10.69 6.26
C GLN A 112 1.34 -10.64 6.49
N ALA A 113 1.77 -10.75 7.74
CA ALA A 113 3.18 -11.01 8.03
C ALA A 113 3.53 -12.44 7.59
N VAL A 114 4.63 -12.61 6.85
CA VAL A 114 5.12 -13.90 6.35
C VAL A 114 6.55 -14.19 6.82
N GLY A 115 7.09 -13.35 7.70
CA GLY A 115 8.41 -13.47 8.31
C GLY A 115 8.82 -12.17 8.99
N ALA A 116 10.01 -12.14 9.60
CA ALA A 116 10.54 -10.92 10.20
C ALA A 116 10.67 -9.83 9.12
N ASN A 117 9.98 -8.71 9.29
CA ASN A 117 9.94 -7.57 8.35
C ASN A 117 9.52 -7.92 6.91
N LYS A 118 8.76 -9.02 6.73
CA LYS A 118 8.24 -9.47 5.44
C LYS A 118 6.73 -9.55 5.48
N TYR A 119 6.08 -8.97 4.47
CA TYR A 119 4.64 -8.93 4.36
C TYR A 119 4.19 -9.42 3.00
N LYS A 120 3.09 -10.17 2.97
CA LYS A 120 2.33 -10.47 1.76
C LYS A 120 1.15 -9.50 1.72
N ILE A 121 1.05 -8.73 0.65
CA ILE A 121 -0.01 -7.75 0.43
C ILE A 121 -0.86 -8.23 -0.73
N THR A 122 -2.15 -8.37 -0.51
CA THR A 122 -3.15 -8.66 -1.53
C THR A 122 -4.01 -7.42 -1.72
N GLY A 123 -4.41 -7.11 -2.94
CA GLY A 123 -5.21 -5.91 -3.21
C GLY A 123 -5.75 -5.89 -4.63
N ASP A 124 -6.54 -4.87 -4.90
CA ASP A 124 -7.14 -4.60 -6.18
C ASP A 124 -6.24 -3.62 -6.96
N LEU A 125 -5.75 -4.07 -8.10
CA LEU A 125 -5.05 -3.26 -9.10
C LEU A 125 -6.06 -2.84 -10.15
N THR A 126 -6.22 -1.55 -10.36
CA THR A 126 -7.14 -1.01 -11.36
C THR A 126 -6.37 -0.32 -12.48
N ILE A 127 -6.57 -0.80 -13.71
CA ILE A 127 -6.04 -0.24 -14.96
C ILE A 127 -7.22 -0.11 -15.92
N LYS A 128 -7.49 1.08 -16.49
CA LYS A 128 -8.66 1.34 -17.37
C LYS A 128 -10.01 0.93 -16.75
N ASN A 129 -10.17 1.08 -15.42
CA ASN A 129 -11.36 0.62 -14.67
C ASN A 129 -11.59 -0.91 -14.68
N VAL A 130 -10.56 -1.71 -14.93
CA VAL A 130 -10.57 -3.18 -14.83
C VAL A 130 -9.61 -3.63 -13.77
#